data_c8886c1d27875e96f0f9bc0b40a20bfd
#
_entry.id   c8886c1d27875e96f0f9bc0b40a20bfd
#
_cell.length_a   1.000
_cell.length_b   1.000
_cell.length_c   1.000
_cell.angle_alpha   90.00
_cell.angle_beta   90.00
_cell.angle_gamma   90.00
#
_symmetry.space_group_name_H-M   'P 1'
#
loop_
_entity.id
_entity.type
_entity.pdbx_description
1 polymer ?
#
loop_
_entity_poly.entity_id
_entity_poly.type
_entity_poly.pdbx_seq_one_letter_code
_entity_poly.pdbx_strand_id
1 'polypeptide(L)'
;MDLGRNNPGDKGERFCMSVFACNTSQEVNGVSWLHGKVSQEMFSSIWKGYFPEESHVGYVTNGVHFPTWSATEWKELYFKYFNENFWFDQSNPKIGKLSTMCPMKRFGRLV
;
A
#
# COMPACT_ATOMS: atom_id res chain seq x y z
N MET A 1 -10.29 -28.96 -1.18
CA MET A 1 -10.51 -27.94 -0.11
C MET A 1 -9.33 -27.80 0.86
N ASP A 2 -8.31 -28.65 0.76
CA ASP A 2 -7.17 -28.64 1.69
C ASP A 2 -6.19 -27.49 1.49
N LEU A 3 -6.17 -26.86 0.30
CA LEU A 3 -5.34 -25.69 -0.01
C LEU A 3 -5.66 -24.44 0.84
N GLY A 4 -6.83 -24.38 1.45
CA GLY A 4 -7.23 -23.28 2.34
C GLY A 4 -6.94 -23.57 3.82
N ARG A 5 -6.13 -24.58 4.14
CA ARG A 5 -5.75 -24.96 5.50
C ARG A 5 -4.23 -25.00 5.65
N ASN A 6 -3.73 -24.55 6.80
CA ASN A 6 -2.31 -24.67 7.14
C ASN A 6 -1.85 -26.12 7.29
N ASN A 7 -2.76 -26.99 7.76
CA ASN A 7 -2.56 -28.42 7.90
C ASN A 7 -3.56 -29.19 7.00
N PRO A 8 -3.17 -29.57 5.78
CA PRO A 8 -4.07 -30.20 4.82
C PRO A 8 -4.76 -31.50 5.30
N GLY A 9 -4.25 -32.16 6.32
CA GLY A 9 -4.85 -33.38 6.88
C GLY A 9 -5.83 -33.15 8.04
N ASP A 10 -5.88 -31.93 8.57
CA ASP A 10 -6.75 -31.61 9.72
C ASP A 10 -8.16 -31.18 9.27
N LYS A 11 -9.11 -32.09 9.41
CA LYS A 11 -10.52 -31.83 9.08
C LYS A 11 -11.20 -30.85 10.04
N GLY A 12 -10.62 -30.58 11.20
CA GLY A 12 -11.12 -29.64 12.19
C GLY A 12 -10.71 -28.18 11.90
N GLU A 13 -9.67 -27.97 11.13
CA GLU A 13 -9.21 -26.64 10.76
C GLU A 13 -10.18 -25.97 9.78
N ARG A 14 -10.56 -24.72 10.08
CA ARG A 14 -11.46 -23.95 9.22
C ARG A 14 -10.75 -23.54 7.93
N PHE A 15 -11.52 -23.48 6.86
CA PHE A 15 -11.05 -22.94 5.58
C PHE A 15 -10.74 -21.45 5.73
N CYS A 16 -9.54 -21.04 5.30
CA CYS A 16 -9.10 -19.66 5.31
C CYS A 16 -8.82 -19.21 3.86
N MET A 17 -9.54 -18.20 3.40
CA MET A 17 -9.37 -17.65 2.04
C MET A 17 -7.97 -17.09 1.80
N SER A 18 -7.35 -16.49 2.80
CA SER A 18 -5.98 -15.97 2.67
C SER A 18 -4.96 -17.07 2.47
N VAL A 19 -5.10 -18.17 3.20
CA VAL A 19 -4.25 -19.37 3.03
C VAL A 19 -4.45 -19.96 1.65
N PHE A 20 -5.70 -20.07 1.21
CA PHE A 20 -6.02 -20.54 -0.14
C PHE A 20 -5.40 -19.65 -1.21
N ALA A 21 -5.53 -18.33 -1.08
CA ALA A 21 -4.95 -17.38 -2.01
C ALA A 21 -3.41 -17.49 -2.07
N CYS A 22 -2.74 -17.57 -0.93
CA CYS A 22 -1.29 -17.76 -0.87
C CYS A 22 -0.84 -19.06 -1.54
N ASN A 23 -1.57 -20.17 -1.31
CA ASN A 23 -1.23 -21.47 -1.87
C ASN A 23 -1.52 -21.61 -3.38
N THR A 24 -2.37 -20.77 -3.92
CA THR A 24 -2.75 -20.80 -5.35
C THR A 24 -2.11 -19.70 -6.18
N SER A 25 -1.41 -18.76 -5.55
CA SER A 25 -0.73 -17.65 -6.20
C SER A 25 0.75 -17.96 -6.39
N GLN A 26 1.34 -17.48 -7.48
CA GLN A 26 2.77 -17.59 -7.72
C GLN A 26 3.56 -16.57 -6.90
N GLU A 27 3.00 -15.40 -6.73
CA GLU A 27 3.60 -14.30 -5.96
C GLU A 27 2.58 -13.69 -5.00
N VAL A 28 3.05 -13.31 -3.83
CA VAL A 28 2.25 -12.65 -2.80
C VAL A 28 2.97 -11.37 -2.38
N ASN A 29 2.27 -10.27 -2.32
CA ASN A 29 2.87 -9.00 -1.90
C ASN A 29 1.94 -8.17 -1.00
N GLY A 30 2.53 -7.48 -0.05
CA GLY A 30 1.89 -6.39 0.66
C GLY A 30 1.88 -5.11 -0.18
N VAL A 31 1.06 -4.14 0.21
CA VAL A 31 0.88 -2.86 -0.51
C VAL A 31 1.75 -1.73 0.02
N SER A 32 2.65 -2.03 0.94
CA SER A 32 3.71 -1.17 1.46
C SER A 32 4.78 -2.01 2.15
N TRP A 33 5.94 -1.42 2.43
CA TRP A 33 7.01 -2.10 3.18
C TRP A 33 6.51 -2.64 4.53
N LEU A 34 5.83 -1.80 5.32
CA LEU A 34 5.31 -2.21 6.63
C LEU A 34 4.27 -3.31 6.51
N HIS A 35 3.34 -3.19 5.55
CA HIS A 35 2.34 -4.23 5.30
C HIS A 35 2.99 -5.54 4.87
N GLY A 36 4.03 -5.50 4.05
CA GLY A 36 4.81 -6.68 3.69
C GLY A 36 5.41 -7.37 4.91
N LYS A 37 6.04 -6.63 5.81
CA LYS A 37 6.61 -7.17 7.06
C LYS A 37 5.56 -7.83 7.97
N VAL A 38 4.46 -7.15 8.21
CA VAL A 38 3.35 -7.70 9.00
C VAL A 38 2.77 -8.95 8.34
N SER A 39 2.64 -8.94 7.02
CA SER A 39 2.14 -10.11 6.27
C SER A 39 3.10 -11.30 6.33
N GLN A 40 4.41 -11.08 6.31
CA GLN A 40 5.40 -12.14 6.50
C GLN A 40 5.22 -12.85 7.85
N GLU A 41 5.02 -12.10 8.92
CA GLU A 41 4.76 -12.66 10.24
C GLU A 41 3.40 -13.37 10.30
N MET A 42 2.37 -12.73 9.78
CA MET A 42 0.99 -13.25 9.81
C MET A 42 0.85 -14.57 9.06
N PHE A 43 1.52 -14.72 7.94
CA PHE A 43 1.43 -15.90 7.07
C PHE A 43 2.62 -16.86 7.22
N SER A 44 3.46 -16.68 8.23
CA SER A 44 4.63 -17.54 8.46
C SER A 44 4.26 -19.03 8.64
N SER A 45 3.07 -19.31 9.15
CA SER A 45 2.57 -20.68 9.33
C SER A 45 2.32 -21.44 8.01
N ILE A 46 2.17 -20.74 6.88
CA ILE A 46 1.95 -21.35 5.57
C ILE A 46 3.24 -21.96 5.04
N TRP A 47 4.36 -21.28 5.23
CA TRP A 47 5.68 -21.72 4.79
C TRP A 47 6.50 -22.25 5.97
N LYS A 48 6.16 -23.46 6.41
CA LYS A 48 6.82 -24.12 7.54
C LYS A 48 8.30 -24.36 7.22
N GLY A 49 9.17 -24.01 8.17
CA GLY A 49 10.62 -24.20 8.05
C GLY A 49 11.37 -22.99 7.47
N TYR A 50 10.69 -21.92 7.11
CA TYR A 50 11.29 -20.67 6.71
C TYR A 50 11.13 -19.60 7.80
N PHE A 51 12.12 -18.74 7.94
CA PHE A 51 11.94 -17.52 8.74
C PHE A 51 10.95 -16.57 8.05
N PRO A 52 10.22 -15.72 8.79
CA PRO A 52 9.26 -14.78 8.19
C PRO A 52 9.86 -13.95 7.06
N GLU A 53 11.12 -13.54 7.19
CA GLU A 53 11.84 -12.74 6.20
C GLU A 53 12.21 -13.52 4.92
N GLU A 54 12.25 -14.85 5.01
CA GLU A 54 12.49 -15.75 3.87
C GLU A 54 11.19 -16.18 3.18
N SER A 55 10.05 -15.75 3.71
CA SER A 55 8.75 -16.08 3.12
C SER A 55 8.59 -15.43 1.75
N HIS A 56 7.77 -16.07 0.91
CA HIS A 56 7.47 -15.57 -0.45
C HIS A 56 6.57 -14.33 -0.47
N VAL A 57 6.53 -13.54 0.60
CA VAL A 57 5.75 -12.31 0.70
C VAL A 57 6.67 -11.10 0.50
N GLY A 58 6.56 -10.49 -0.65
CA GLY A 58 7.20 -9.22 -0.96
C GLY A 58 6.35 -8.01 -0.60
N TYR A 59 6.71 -6.86 -1.11
CA TYR A 59 5.87 -5.66 -1.04
C TYR A 59 6.02 -4.82 -2.30
N VAL A 60 4.93 -4.14 -2.65
CA VAL A 60 4.91 -3.11 -3.70
C VAL A 60 4.20 -1.90 -3.11
N THR A 61 4.87 -0.78 -3.07
CA THR A 61 4.29 0.46 -2.52
C THR A 61 3.25 1.03 -3.48
N ASN A 62 2.04 1.24 -2.98
CA ASN A 62 0.98 1.87 -3.75
C ASN A 62 1.33 3.32 -4.09
N GLY A 63 1.00 3.72 -5.32
CA GLY A 63 0.94 5.12 -5.71
C GLY A 63 -0.38 5.76 -5.31
N VAL A 64 -0.35 7.08 -5.15
CA VAL A 64 -1.55 7.88 -4.91
C VAL A 64 -1.89 8.65 -6.18
N HIS A 65 -3.07 8.41 -6.74
CA HIS A 65 -3.56 9.18 -7.88
C HIS A 65 -4.20 10.49 -7.38
N PHE A 66 -3.38 11.52 -7.28
CA PHE A 66 -3.77 12.83 -6.76
C PHE A 66 -5.04 13.39 -7.41
N PRO A 67 -5.24 13.37 -8.75
CA PRO A 67 -6.45 13.91 -9.36
C PRO A 67 -7.74 13.24 -8.90
N THR A 68 -7.71 11.95 -8.55
CA THR A 68 -8.90 11.23 -8.05
C THR A 68 -9.23 11.61 -6.60
N TRP A 69 -8.21 11.73 -5.75
CA TRP A 69 -8.40 11.80 -4.30
C TRP A 69 -8.46 13.24 -3.76
N SER A 70 -8.10 14.24 -4.56
CA SER A 70 -8.11 15.63 -4.12
C SER A 70 -9.45 16.31 -4.44
N ALA A 71 -9.96 17.07 -3.47
CA ALA A 71 -11.12 17.93 -3.70
C ALA A 71 -10.78 19.06 -4.70
N THR A 72 -11.81 19.60 -5.36
CA THR A 72 -11.64 20.61 -6.41
C THR A 72 -10.96 21.87 -5.90
N GLU A 73 -11.29 22.30 -4.69
CA GLU A 73 -10.73 23.49 -4.05
C GLU A 73 -9.22 23.34 -3.81
N TRP A 74 -8.77 22.13 -3.43
CA TRP A 74 -7.35 21.81 -3.29
C TRP A 74 -6.65 21.78 -4.64
N LYS A 75 -7.31 21.28 -5.68
CA LYS A 75 -6.75 21.27 -7.04
C LYS A 75 -6.49 22.70 -7.53
N GLU A 76 -7.47 23.61 -7.36
CA GLU A 76 -7.32 25.00 -7.74
C GLU A 76 -6.20 25.70 -6.95
N LEU A 77 -6.10 25.43 -5.65
CA LEU A 77 -5.01 25.96 -4.83
C LEU A 77 -3.65 25.49 -5.30
N TYR A 78 -3.50 24.20 -5.53
CA TYR A 78 -2.23 23.62 -6.00
C TYR A 78 -1.87 24.12 -7.41
N PHE A 79 -2.86 24.24 -8.29
CA PHE A 79 -2.66 24.79 -9.63
C PHE A 79 -2.14 26.23 -9.60
N LYS A 80 -2.61 27.02 -8.64
CA LYS A 80 -2.18 28.40 -8.47
C LYS A 80 -0.75 28.57 -7.98
N TYR A 81 -0.30 27.65 -7.10
CA TYR A 81 1.04 27.74 -6.46
C TYR A 81 2.07 26.83 -7.08
N PHE A 82 1.64 25.75 -7.70
CA PHE A 82 2.48 24.81 -8.41
C PHE A 82 2.15 24.85 -9.89
N ASN A 83 3.15 24.66 -10.75
CA ASN A 83 2.92 24.64 -12.20
C ASN A 83 2.04 23.47 -12.62
N GLU A 84 1.53 23.51 -13.86
CA GLU A 84 0.76 22.41 -14.48
C GLU A 84 1.46 21.04 -14.38
N ASN A 85 2.78 21.02 -14.34
CA ASN A 85 3.57 19.80 -14.18
C ASN A 85 3.32 19.08 -12.85
N PHE A 86 2.74 19.72 -11.85
CA PHE A 86 2.37 19.08 -10.58
C PHE A 86 1.40 17.91 -10.79
N TRP A 87 0.53 17.97 -11.77
CA TRP A 87 -0.41 16.92 -12.08
C TRP A 87 0.24 15.61 -12.55
N PHE A 88 1.39 15.74 -13.18
CA PHE A 88 2.10 14.62 -13.81
C PHE A 88 3.28 14.13 -12.98
N ASP A 89 3.86 14.98 -12.15
CA ASP A 89 5.04 14.65 -11.36
C ASP A 89 5.02 15.28 -9.97
N GLN A 90 4.24 14.67 -9.07
CA GLN A 90 4.16 15.10 -7.67
C GLN A 90 5.42 14.70 -6.87
N SER A 91 6.23 13.79 -7.38
CA SER A 91 7.44 13.31 -6.70
C SER A 91 8.64 14.26 -6.86
N ASN A 92 8.51 15.29 -7.70
CA ASN A 92 9.59 16.23 -7.97
C ASN A 92 9.94 17.05 -6.70
N PRO A 93 11.17 16.96 -6.17
CA PRO A 93 11.57 17.64 -4.95
C PRO A 93 11.50 19.18 -5.06
N LYS A 94 11.53 19.74 -6.27
CA LYS A 94 11.33 21.18 -6.49
C LYS A 94 9.92 21.62 -6.11
N ILE A 95 8.92 20.77 -6.35
CA ILE A 95 7.53 21.02 -5.99
C ILE A 95 7.35 21.00 -4.47
N GLY A 96 7.99 20.06 -3.78
CA GLY A 96 7.99 20.01 -2.32
C GLY A 96 8.55 21.27 -1.65
N LYS A 97 9.57 21.89 -2.24
CA LYS A 97 10.12 23.19 -1.77
C LYS A 97 9.14 24.35 -1.99
N LEU A 98 8.34 24.32 -3.04
CA LEU A 98 7.32 25.35 -3.28
C LEU A 98 6.18 25.30 -2.26
N SER A 99 5.93 24.15 -1.63
CA SER A 99 4.90 24.02 -0.58
C SER A 99 5.20 24.88 0.65
N THR A 100 6.46 25.15 0.95
CA THR A 100 6.87 26.03 2.05
C THR A 100 6.57 27.50 1.79
N MET A 101 6.38 27.89 0.54
CA MET A 101 6.03 29.25 0.13
C MET A 101 4.51 29.52 0.20
N CYS A 102 3.71 28.49 0.37
CA CYS A 102 2.26 28.62 0.50
C CYS A 102 1.90 29.14 1.90
N PRO A 103 1.10 30.23 2.04
CA PRO A 103 0.67 30.71 3.34
C PRO A 103 -0.20 29.66 4.04
N MET A 104 0.25 29.14 5.19
CA MET A 104 -0.48 28.14 5.99
C MET A 104 -1.94 28.54 6.31
N LYS A 105 -2.21 29.83 6.44
CA LYS A 105 -3.57 30.35 6.70
C LYS A 105 -4.59 30.03 5.60
N ARG A 106 -4.14 29.78 4.37
CA ARG A 106 -5.06 29.40 3.27
C ARG A 106 -5.45 27.92 3.32
N PHE A 107 -4.58 27.06 3.81
CA PHE A 107 -4.89 25.64 4.00
C PHE A 107 -5.97 25.43 5.07
N GLY A 108 -5.94 26.21 6.16
CA GLY A 108 -6.95 26.13 7.23
C GLY A 108 -8.35 26.58 6.85
N ARG A 109 -8.53 27.29 5.72
CA ARG A 109 -9.84 27.69 5.20
C ARG A 109 -10.50 26.65 4.30
N LEU A 110 -9.76 25.62 3.89
CA LEU A 110 -10.23 24.56 2.99
C LEU A 110 -10.60 23.26 3.75
N VAL A 111 -10.39 23.27 5.06
CA VAL A 111 -10.70 22.12 5.94
C VAL A 111 -12.00 22.35 6.68
#